data_d2a8f0069c765dcbde6c612fdbdfe462
#
_entry.id   d2a8f0069c765dcbde6c612fdbdfe462
#
_cell.length_a   1.000
_cell.length_b   1.000
_cell.length_c   1.000
_cell.angle_alpha   90.00
_cell.angle_beta   90.00
_cell.angle_gamma   90.00
#
_symmetry.space_group_name_H-M   'P 1'
#
loop_
_entity.id
_entity.type
_entity.pdbx_description
1 polymer ?
#
loop_
_entity_poly.entity_id
_entity_poly.type
_entity_poly.pdbx_seq_one_letter_code
_entity_poly.pdbx_strand_id
1 'polypeptide(L)'
;SKEGLKEIIKLGKEGIEERLQQYPSESGWLQELAAFCQENQAYIVRSSALLEDGQAMSFAGQYDSIGNCRTLSEIEQGIRSCLLSLFNPEALAYWQRQGLAEKDFAMAVLIQEQIDPDFSGVCFSLDVATNQDQTMLLEYVKGSAESLVSGQVNPEQLTLAWYKPDWLQFEKAEISLGVLQKLPAQVLQIVAYFGRPMDIEWCVIQEQVYLLQARPITTVPTKIDSGRWTTANFRDGGVAA
;
A
#
# COMPACT_ATOMS: atom_id res chain seq x y z
N SER A 1 9.50 -8.85 25.39
CA SER A 1 10.60 -9.79 25.77
C SER A 1 10.63 -10.95 24.78
N LYS A 2 11.77 -11.64 24.64
CA LYS A 2 11.83 -12.88 23.83
C LYS A 2 10.89 -13.96 24.35
N GLU A 3 10.46 -13.90 25.61
CA GLU A 3 9.51 -14.81 26.23
C GLU A 3 8.08 -14.54 25.79
N GLY A 4 7.65 -13.28 25.70
CA GLY A 4 6.31 -12.92 25.22
C GLY A 4 6.07 -13.33 23.77
N LEU A 5 7.07 -13.15 22.90
CA LEU A 5 7.00 -13.64 21.52
C LEU A 5 6.85 -15.16 21.45
N LYS A 6 7.57 -15.90 22.30
CA LYS A 6 7.42 -17.36 22.39
C LYS A 6 6.01 -17.76 22.87
N GLU A 7 5.43 -17.00 23.79
CA GLU A 7 4.07 -17.24 24.28
C GLU A 7 3.04 -16.96 23.18
N ILE A 8 3.18 -15.88 22.45
CA ILE A 8 2.33 -15.55 21.28
C ILE A 8 2.44 -16.64 20.21
N ILE A 9 3.65 -17.06 19.86
CA ILE A 9 3.89 -18.13 18.88
C ILE A 9 3.28 -19.45 19.38
N LYS A 10 3.33 -19.71 20.67
CA LYS A 10 2.76 -20.92 21.28
C LYS A 10 1.23 -20.92 21.30
N LEU A 11 0.60 -19.75 21.43
CA LEU A 11 -0.85 -19.61 21.33
C LEU A 11 -1.37 -19.95 19.92
N GLY A 12 -0.56 -19.68 18.91
CA GLY A 12 -0.99 -19.79 17.51
C GLY A 12 -2.06 -18.77 17.13
N LYS A 13 -2.41 -18.74 15.86
CA LYS A 13 -3.42 -17.80 15.31
C LYS A 13 -4.77 -17.96 16.00
N GLU A 14 -5.22 -19.20 16.22
CA GLU A 14 -6.50 -19.52 16.86
C GLU A 14 -6.62 -18.97 18.30
N GLY A 15 -5.60 -19.16 19.13
CA GLY A 15 -5.61 -18.65 20.49
C GLY A 15 -5.55 -17.12 20.59
N ILE A 16 -4.96 -16.46 19.59
CA ILE A 16 -4.97 -15.00 19.49
C ILE A 16 -6.35 -14.53 19.03
N GLU A 17 -6.96 -15.21 18.07
CA GLU A 17 -8.31 -14.93 17.60
C GLU A 17 -9.34 -15.01 18.73
N GLU A 18 -9.29 -16.06 19.55
CA GLU A 18 -10.13 -16.19 20.75
C GLU A 18 -9.96 -15.01 21.71
N ARG A 19 -8.72 -14.56 21.94
CA ARG A 19 -8.45 -13.39 22.79
C ARG A 19 -8.98 -12.09 22.18
N LEU A 20 -8.85 -11.90 20.86
CA LEU A 20 -9.40 -10.75 20.17
C LEU A 20 -10.92 -10.73 20.17
N GLN A 21 -11.58 -11.91 20.12
CA GLN A 21 -13.04 -12.02 20.26
C GLN A 21 -13.53 -11.61 21.64
N GLN A 22 -12.72 -11.85 22.69
CA GLN A 22 -13.03 -11.45 24.06
C GLN A 22 -12.77 -9.97 24.35
N TYR A 23 -12.11 -9.25 23.41
CA TYR A 23 -11.86 -7.82 23.57
C TYR A 23 -13.19 -7.08 23.47
N PRO A 24 -13.55 -6.28 24.49
CA PRO A 24 -14.89 -5.73 24.55
C PRO A 24 -15.17 -4.79 23.39
N SER A 25 -16.23 -5.06 22.64
CA SER A 25 -16.82 -4.17 21.65
C SER A 25 -17.44 -2.91 22.28
N GLU A 26 -17.42 -2.80 23.59
CA GLU A 26 -18.00 -1.67 24.37
C GLU A 26 -17.05 -0.48 24.51
N SER A 27 -15.89 -0.52 23.88
CA SER A 27 -14.97 0.61 23.88
C SER A 27 -15.54 1.79 23.07
N GLY A 28 -15.42 3.01 23.58
CA GLY A 28 -15.99 4.23 22.96
C GLY A 28 -15.56 4.47 21.51
N TRP A 29 -14.51 3.80 21.02
CA TRP A 29 -14.06 3.88 19.63
C TRP A 29 -15.10 3.38 18.61
N LEU A 30 -15.98 2.41 18.98
CA LEU A 30 -17.06 1.96 18.08
C LEU A 30 -18.11 3.04 17.84
N GLN A 31 -18.38 3.88 18.85
CA GLN A 31 -19.30 5.01 18.70
C GLN A 31 -18.70 6.09 17.79
N GLU A 32 -17.41 6.36 17.93
CA GLU A 32 -16.69 7.28 17.04
C GLU A 32 -16.64 6.74 15.60
N LEU A 33 -16.39 5.46 15.44
CA LEU A 33 -16.42 4.80 14.14
C LEU A 33 -17.81 4.83 13.51
N ALA A 34 -18.87 4.59 14.30
CA ALA A 34 -20.24 4.70 13.84
C ALA A 34 -20.62 6.11 13.37
N ALA A 35 -20.05 7.14 14.03
CA ALA A 35 -20.25 8.53 13.63
C ALA A 35 -19.44 8.89 12.36
N PHE A 36 -18.32 8.22 12.12
CA PHE A 36 -17.50 8.41 10.92
C PHE A 36 -18.10 7.73 9.69
N CYS A 37 -18.64 6.52 9.86
CA CYS A 37 -19.15 5.72 8.75
C CYS A 37 -20.49 6.26 8.23
N GLN A 38 -20.58 6.45 6.91
CA GLN A 38 -21.79 6.89 6.23
C GLN A 38 -22.55 5.71 5.64
N GLU A 39 -23.88 5.82 5.62
CA GLU A 39 -24.73 4.81 4.94
C GLU A 39 -24.39 4.74 3.45
N ASN A 40 -24.37 3.54 2.91
CA ASN A 40 -24.06 3.24 1.50
C ASN A 40 -22.62 3.54 1.03
N GLN A 41 -21.74 3.98 1.94
CA GLN A 41 -20.31 4.13 1.64
C GLN A 41 -19.58 2.80 1.87
N ALA A 42 -18.71 2.43 0.94
CA ALA A 42 -17.77 1.33 1.15
C ALA A 42 -16.47 1.84 1.80
N TYR A 43 -15.90 1.03 2.65
CA TYR A 43 -14.63 1.30 3.33
C TYR A 43 -13.64 0.19 3.06
N ILE A 44 -12.36 0.56 3.08
CA ILE A 44 -11.25 -0.37 3.12
C ILE A 44 -10.57 -0.27 4.49
N VAL A 45 -10.34 -1.41 5.11
CA VAL A 45 -9.62 -1.54 6.37
C VAL A 45 -8.21 -2.03 6.06
N ARG A 46 -7.20 -1.20 6.35
CA ARG A 46 -5.80 -1.45 5.98
C ARG A 46 -4.94 -1.61 7.23
N SER A 47 -4.04 -2.57 7.19
CA SER A 47 -2.96 -2.64 8.17
C SER A 47 -2.00 -1.46 8.03
N SER A 48 -1.43 -1.05 9.15
CA SER A 48 -0.36 -0.06 9.23
C SER A 48 0.57 -0.48 10.36
N ALA A 49 1.47 -1.42 10.06
CA ALA A 49 2.39 -1.95 11.04
C ALA A 49 3.60 -1.04 11.22
N LEU A 50 4.14 -0.97 12.45
CA LEU A 50 5.24 -0.08 12.80
C LEU A 50 6.48 -0.23 11.90
N LEU A 51 6.71 -1.43 11.38
CA LEU A 51 7.89 -1.74 10.55
C LEU A 51 7.54 -1.99 9.07
N GLU A 52 6.29 -1.78 8.67
CA GLU A 52 5.84 -2.07 7.30
C GLU A 52 6.62 -1.27 6.25
N ASP A 53 6.88 0.00 6.55
CA ASP A 53 7.59 0.93 5.66
C ASP A 53 8.98 1.31 6.18
N GLY A 54 9.63 0.43 6.93
CA GLY A 54 10.95 0.66 7.50
C GLY A 54 12.04 0.81 6.44
N GLN A 55 13.00 1.73 6.67
CA GLN A 55 14.10 1.99 5.72
C GLN A 55 15.01 0.79 5.47
N ALA A 56 15.09 -0.13 6.41
CA ALA A 56 15.97 -1.29 6.33
C ALA A 56 15.24 -2.58 5.94
N MET A 57 13.91 -2.59 6.02
CA MET A 57 13.10 -3.78 5.86
C MET A 57 11.74 -3.39 5.28
N SER A 58 11.30 -4.05 4.23
CA SER A 58 9.99 -3.86 3.63
C SER A 58 9.10 -5.06 3.95
N PHE A 59 7.96 -4.80 4.59
CA PHE A 59 6.90 -5.78 4.83
C PHE A 59 5.76 -5.63 3.83
N ALA A 60 5.99 -4.95 2.72
CA ALA A 60 4.96 -4.69 1.72
C ALA A 60 4.23 -5.99 1.32
N GLY A 61 2.91 -5.99 1.43
CA GLY A 61 2.06 -7.12 1.06
C GLY A 61 2.09 -8.32 2.03
N GLN A 62 2.66 -8.17 3.23
CA GLN A 62 2.70 -9.25 4.24
C GLN A 62 1.45 -9.24 5.14
N TYR A 63 0.74 -8.14 5.20
CA TYR A 63 -0.43 -7.94 6.05
C TYR A 63 -1.69 -7.77 5.21
N ASP A 64 -2.83 -8.11 5.81
CA ASP A 64 -4.11 -8.09 5.12
C ASP A 64 -4.69 -6.67 5.03
N SER A 65 -5.37 -6.40 3.91
CA SER A 65 -6.27 -5.29 3.73
C SER A 65 -7.64 -5.83 3.31
N ILE A 66 -8.70 -5.35 3.95
CA ILE A 66 -10.06 -5.85 3.73
C ILE A 66 -10.90 -4.73 3.12
N GLY A 67 -11.22 -4.88 1.85
CA GLY A 67 -12.04 -3.92 1.12
C GLY A 67 -13.53 -4.24 1.17
N ASN A 68 -14.31 -3.32 0.61
CA ASN A 68 -15.76 -3.44 0.42
C ASN A 68 -16.57 -3.63 1.71
N CYS A 69 -16.05 -3.11 2.84
CA CYS A 69 -16.77 -3.09 4.11
C CYS A 69 -17.85 -2.00 4.08
N ARG A 70 -19.12 -2.36 4.23
CA ARG A 70 -20.26 -1.44 4.12
C ARG A 70 -21.03 -1.28 5.43
N THR A 71 -20.78 -2.14 6.39
CA THR A 71 -21.43 -2.15 7.71
C THR A 71 -20.38 -2.05 8.81
N LEU A 72 -20.78 -1.54 9.97
CA LEU A 72 -19.89 -1.50 11.15
C LEU A 72 -19.37 -2.90 11.53
N SER A 73 -20.19 -3.91 11.39
CA SER A 73 -19.80 -5.30 11.68
C SER A 73 -18.71 -5.79 10.71
N GLU A 74 -18.82 -5.46 9.42
CA GLU A 74 -17.79 -5.82 8.42
C GLU A 74 -16.49 -5.07 8.68
N ILE A 75 -16.57 -3.79 9.05
CA ILE A 75 -15.40 -2.99 9.42
C ILE A 75 -14.73 -3.56 10.67
N GLU A 76 -15.50 -3.91 11.70
CA GLU A 76 -14.98 -4.55 12.92
C GLU A 76 -14.29 -5.87 12.60
N GLN A 77 -14.89 -6.69 11.76
CA GLN A 77 -14.29 -7.94 11.29
C GLN A 77 -13.01 -7.68 10.48
N GLY A 78 -13.01 -6.67 9.62
CA GLY A 78 -11.82 -6.23 8.89
C GLY A 78 -10.68 -5.80 9.81
N ILE A 79 -10.98 -5.03 10.87
CA ILE A 79 -9.99 -4.65 11.90
C ILE A 79 -9.38 -5.90 12.56
N ARG A 80 -10.22 -6.86 12.95
CA ARG A 80 -9.76 -8.11 13.55
C ARG A 80 -8.86 -8.90 12.59
N SER A 81 -9.25 -9.00 11.32
CA SER A 81 -8.46 -9.68 10.28
C SER A 81 -7.11 -9.01 10.07
N CYS A 82 -7.06 -7.67 9.96
CA CYS A 82 -5.81 -6.92 9.87
C CYS A 82 -4.90 -7.19 11.08
N LEU A 83 -5.44 -7.15 12.31
CA LEU A 83 -4.66 -7.42 13.52
C LEU A 83 -4.15 -8.86 13.57
N LEU A 84 -4.97 -9.84 13.13
CA LEU A 84 -4.57 -11.24 13.05
C LEU A 84 -3.49 -11.50 12.00
N SER A 85 -3.46 -10.73 10.93
CA SER A 85 -2.44 -10.88 9.87
C SER A 85 -1.02 -10.65 10.39
N LEU A 86 -0.86 -9.90 11.49
CA LEU A 86 0.42 -9.73 12.17
C LEU A 86 1.04 -11.08 12.61
N PHE A 87 0.20 -12.09 12.82
CA PHE A 87 0.56 -13.42 13.31
C PHE A 87 0.51 -14.49 12.22
N ASN A 88 0.44 -14.09 10.94
CA ASN A 88 0.55 -15.03 9.83
C ASN A 88 1.93 -15.71 9.86
N PRO A 89 2.02 -17.00 9.47
CA PRO A 89 3.27 -17.75 9.52
C PRO A 89 4.43 -17.07 8.78
N GLU A 90 4.15 -16.42 7.66
CA GLU A 90 5.11 -15.70 6.84
C GLU A 90 5.67 -14.48 7.60
N ALA A 91 4.77 -13.69 8.20
CA ALA A 91 5.13 -12.55 9.03
C ALA A 91 5.98 -12.99 10.23
N LEU A 92 5.55 -14.01 10.97
CA LEU A 92 6.28 -14.54 12.13
C LEU A 92 7.66 -15.09 11.73
N ALA A 93 7.77 -15.82 10.62
CA ALA A 93 9.05 -16.34 10.13
C ALA A 93 10.01 -15.20 9.74
N TYR A 94 9.47 -14.12 9.18
CA TYR A 94 10.28 -12.95 8.86
C TYR A 94 10.76 -12.25 10.13
N TRP A 95 9.89 -12.02 11.13
CA TRP A 95 10.22 -11.42 12.41
C TRP A 95 11.33 -12.18 13.12
N GLN A 96 11.24 -13.52 13.14
CA GLN A 96 12.27 -14.38 13.72
C GLN A 96 13.62 -14.22 13.02
N ARG A 97 13.63 -14.19 11.67
CA ARG A 97 14.85 -14.02 10.89
C ARG A 97 15.53 -12.68 11.14
N GLN A 98 14.75 -11.64 11.34
CA GLN A 98 15.25 -10.29 11.61
C GLN A 98 15.63 -10.05 13.08
N GLY A 99 15.36 -11.01 13.97
CA GLY A 99 15.66 -10.87 15.39
C GLY A 99 14.89 -9.78 16.11
N LEU A 100 13.70 -9.44 15.62
CA LEU A 100 12.84 -8.39 16.17
C LEU A 100 12.33 -8.78 17.55
N ALA A 101 12.12 -7.77 18.40
CA ALA A 101 11.63 -7.97 19.75
C ALA A 101 10.11 -7.76 19.83
N GLU A 102 9.47 -8.31 20.86
CA GLU A 102 8.03 -8.17 21.11
C GLU A 102 7.53 -6.71 21.07
N LYS A 103 8.33 -5.77 21.57
CA LYS A 103 8.01 -4.33 21.54
C LYS A 103 7.85 -3.75 20.12
N ASP A 104 8.38 -4.45 19.12
CA ASP A 104 8.33 -4.03 17.73
C ASP A 104 7.04 -4.52 17.05
N PHE A 105 6.26 -5.39 17.75
CA PHE A 105 4.94 -5.86 17.32
C PHE A 105 3.88 -4.82 17.63
N ALA A 106 3.75 -3.83 16.76
CA ALA A 106 2.70 -2.84 16.85
C ALA A 106 2.08 -2.61 15.47
N MET A 107 0.75 -2.59 15.44
CA MET A 107 -0.03 -2.33 14.25
C MET A 107 -1.13 -1.33 14.58
N ALA A 108 -1.22 -0.27 13.80
CA ALA A 108 -2.41 0.53 13.67
C ALA A 108 -3.27 -0.03 12.55
N VAL A 109 -4.54 0.33 12.55
CA VAL A 109 -5.47 0.00 11.47
C VAL A 109 -6.04 1.30 10.92
N LEU A 110 -5.92 1.49 9.62
CA LEU A 110 -6.47 2.62 8.90
C LEU A 110 -7.82 2.21 8.29
N ILE A 111 -8.87 2.99 8.57
CA ILE A 111 -10.17 2.85 7.93
C ILE A 111 -10.32 4.02 6.97
N GLN A 112 -10.43 3.71 5.70
CA GLN A 112 -10.47 4.69 4.63
C GLN A 112 -11.71 4.47 3.77
N GLU A 113 -12.32 5.56 3.27
CA GLU A 113 -13.36 5.44 2.25
C GLU A 113 -12.80 4.73 1.02
N GLN A 114 -13.52 3.70 0.59
CA GLN A 114 -13.15 2.99 -0.63
C GLN A 114 -13.69 3.76 -1.83
N ILE A 115 -12.81 4.03 -2.75
CA ILE A 115 -13.07 4.76 -3.98
C ILE A 115 -13.24 3.74 -5.11
N ASP A 116 -14.24 3.94 -5.99
CA ASP A 116 -14.39 3.20 -7.25
C ASP A 116 -13.79 4.06 -8.37
N PRO A 117 -12.56 3.82 -8.79
CA PRO A 117 -11.83 4.71 -9.65
C PRO A 117 -12.07 4.45 -11.14
N ASP A 118 -11.94 5.50 -11.96
CA ASP A 118 -11.85 5.38 -13.42
C ASP A 118 -10.50 4.75 -13.82
N PHE A 119 -9.44 5.17 -13.15
CA PHE A 119 -8.06 4.64 -13.29
C PHE A 119 -7.39 4.58 -11.92
N SER A 120 -6.49 3.63 -11.77
CA SER A 120 -5.62 3.52 -10.59
C SER A 120 -4.25 3.00 -10.97
N GLY A 121 -3.27 3.24 -10.13
CA GLY A 121 -1.91 2.81 -10.42
C GLY A 121 -0.88 3.24 -9.39
N VAL A 122 0.37 3.11 -9.81
CA VAL A 122 1.55 3.47 -9.03
C VAL A 122 2.38 4.48 -9.79
N CYS A 123 2.95 5.42 -9.08
CA CYS A 123 3.92 6.36 -9.62
C CYS A 123 5.23 6.25 -8.84
N PHE A 124 6.26 5.74 -9.49
CA PHE A 124 7.62 5.81 -8.98
C PHE A 124 8.21 7.16 -9.35
N SER A 125 8.58 7.94 -8.36
CA SER A 125 9.18 9.27 -8.59
C SER A 125 10.58 9.21 -9.19
N LEU A 126 11.14 8.03 -9.34
CA LEU A 126 12.39 7.71 -10.00
C LEU A 126 12.12 6.57 -10.97
N ASP A 127 12.66 6.62 -12.18
CA ASP A 127 12.63 5.46 -13.07
C ASP A 127 13.57 4.39 -12.52
N VAL A 128 12.97 3.44 -11.79
CA VAL A 128 13.70 2.35 -11.13
C VAL A 128 14.35 1.39 -12.12
N ALA A 129 13.88 1.34 -13.38
CA ALA A 129 14.42 0.46 -14.40
C ALA A 129 15.72 1.01 -15.00
N THR A 130 15.78 2.31 -15.26
CA THR A 130 16.94 2.98 -15.88
C THR A 130 17.81 3.73 -14.87
N ASN A 131 17.33 3.87 -13.62
CA ASN A 131 17.94 4.70 -12.58
C ASN A 131 18.22 6.13 -13.05
N GLN A 132 17.30 6.66 -13.88
CA GLN A 132 17.37 8.04 -14.35
C GLN A 132 16.77 8.94 -13.29
N ASP A 133 17.60 9.75 -12.67
CA ASP A 133 17.17 10.86 -11.83
C ASP A 133 16.32 11.83 -12.68
N GLN A 134 15.27 12.40 -12.10
CA GLN A 134 14.36 13.34 -12.74
C GLN A 134 13.39 12.72 -13.79
N THR A 135 13.17 11.43 -13.72
CA THR A 135 12.20 10.72 -14.54
C THR A 135 11.27 9.91 -13.65
N MET A 136 9.96 10.02 -13.86
CA MET A 136 8.94 9.22 -13.18
C MET A 136 8.53 8.05 -14.07
N LEU A 137 8.28 6.92 -13.46
CA LEU A 137 7.61 5.80 -14.08
C LEU A 137 6.17 5.72 -13.55
N LEU A 138 5.20 5.84 -14.44
CA LEU A 138 3.79 5.71 -14.17
C LEU A 138 3.33 4.34 -14.67
N GLU A 139 2.70 3.57 -13.80
CA GLU A 139 2.04 2.32 -14.14
C GLU A 139 0.57 2.44 -13.75
N TYR A 140 -0.36 2.15 -14.67
CA TYR A 140 -1.77 2.30 -14.39
C TYR A 140 -2.63 1.27 -15.13
N VAL A 141 -3.81 1.05 -14.58
CA VAL A 141 -4.89 0.25 -15.16
C VAL A 141 -6.19 1.03 -15.10
N LYS A 142 -7.14 0.64 -15.93
CA LYS A 142 -8.51 1.12 -15.85
C LYS A 142 -9.23 0.44 -14.69
N GLY A 143 -9.95 1.23 -13.89
CA GLY A 143 -10.63 0.74 -12.70
C GLY A 143 -9.69 0.56 -11.51
N SER A 144 -10.02 -0.39 -10.63
CA SER A 144 -9.29 -0.68 -9.40
C SER A 144 -7.94 -1.35 -9.63
N ALA A 145 -6.94 -1.00 -8.81
CA ALA A 145 -5.63 -1.62 -8.80
C ALA A 145 -5.65 -3.11 -8.38
N GLU A 146 -6.75 -3.63 -7.84
CA GLU A 146 -6.90 -5.04 -7.50
C GLU A 146 -6.64 -5.97 -8.70
N SER A 147 -7.07 -5.54 -9.91
CA SER A 147 -6.82 -6.28 -11.15
C SER A 147 -5.34 -6.32 -11.52
N LEU A 148 -4.58 -5.29 -11.13
CA LEU A 148 -3.13 -5.21 -11.31
C LEU A 148 -2.41 -6.17 -10.35
N VAL A 149 -2.78 -6.15 -9.07
CA VAL A 149 -2.18 -6.99 -8.02
C VAL A 149 -2.41 -8.47 -8.27
N SER A 150 -3.61 -8.82 -8.75
CA SER A 150 -3.95 -10.21 -9.08
C SER A 150 -3.25 -10.72 -10.35
N GLY A 151 -2.50 -9.86 -11.06
CA GLY A 151 -1.81 -10.23 -12.30
C GLY A 151 -2.74 -10.57 -13.47
N GLN A 152 -4.00 -10.13 -13.38
CA GLN A 152 -5.01 -10.39 -14.42
C GLN A 152 -4.89 -9.43 -15.60
N VAL A 153 -4.29 -8.25 -15.37
CA VAL A 153 -4.12 -7.20 -16.37
C VAL A 153 -2.67 -6.71 -16.34
N ASN A 154 -2.09 -6.52 -17.52
CA ASN A 154 -0.79 -5.84 -17.63
C ASN A 154 -1.03 -4.33 -17.54
N PRO A 155 -0.27 -3.60 -16.69
CA PRO A 155 -0.39 -2.15 -16.62
C PRO A 155 0.07 -1.48 -17.89
N GLU A 156 -0.53 -0.35 -18.23
CA GLU A 156 0.09 0.60 -19.13
C GLU A 156 1.21 1.34 -18.39
N GLN A 157 2.30 1.58 -19.10
CA GLN A 157 3.49 2.23 -18.55
C GLN A 157 3.77 3.53 -19.30
N LEU A 158 3.98 4.60 -18.55
CA LEU A 158 4.39 5.90 -19.07
C LEU A 158 5.61 6.40 -18.32
N THR A 159 6.59 6.90 -19.06
CA THR A 159 7.79 7.54 -18.49
C THR A 159 7.70 9.03 -18.69
N LEU A 160 7.76 9.80 -17.60
CA LEU A 160 7.63 11.25 -17.61
C LEU A 160 8.89 11.92 -17.05
N ALA A 161 9.45 12.86 -17.78
CA ALA A 161 10.48 13.73 -17.23
C ALA A 161 9.87 14.67 -16.16
N TRP A 162 10.58 14.90 -15.04
CA TRP A 162 10.13 15.81 -13.98
C TRP A 162 9.92 17.24 -14.48
N TYR A 163 10.80 17.67 -15.40
CA TYR A 163 10.79 19.01 -15.95
C TYR A 163 10.56 18.91 -17.46
N LYS A 164 9.63 19.73 -17.96
CA LYS A 164 9.31 19.85 -19.39
C LYS A 164 8.99 18.49 -20.06
N PRO A 165 8.02 17.73 -19.54
CA PRO A 165 7.62 16.51 -20.21
C PRO A 165 7.10 16.82 -21.62
N ASP A 166 7.43 15.95 -22.56
CA ASP A 166 6.87 16.04 -23.92
C ASP A 166 5.46 15.43 -23.89
N TRP A 167 4.45 16.29 -23.77
CA TRP A 167 3.06 15.86 -23.67
C TRP A 167 2.53 15.23 -24.97
N LEU A 168 3.13 15.50 -26.11
CA LEU A 168 2.69 14.94 -27.41
C LEU A 168 2.83 13.43 -27.46
N GLN A 169 3.80 12.86 -26.76
CA GLN A 169 3.97 11.40 -26.69
C GLN A 169 2.82 10.68 -25.99
N PHE A 170 2.00 11.40 -25.21
CA PHE A 170 0.88 10.83 -24.43
C PHE A 170 -0.50 11.05 -25.04
N GLU A 171 -0.60 11.59 -26.25
CA GLU A 171 -1.90 11.82 -26.93
C GLU A 171 -2.72 10.52 -27.12
N LYS A 172 -2.07 9.38 -27.11
CA LYS A 172 -2.71 8.05 -27.26
C LYS A 172 -2.96 7.33 -25.93
N ALA A 173 -2.53 7.91 -24.81
CA ALA A 173 -2.78 7.31 -23.51
C ALA A 173 -4.29 7.34 -23.21
N GLU A 174 -4.81 6.29 -22.60
CA GLU A 174 -6.24 6.25 -22.20
C GLU A 174 -6.52 7.25 -21.08
N ILE A 175 -5.53 7.51 -20.22
CA ILE A 175 -5.60 8.52 -19.16
C ILE A 175 -5.48 9.94 -19.75
N SER A 176 -6.28 10.87 -19.26
CA SER A 176 -6.33 12.22 -19.82
C SER A 176 -5.03 13.02 -19.56
N LEU A 177 -4.71 13.93 -20.46
CA LEU A 177 -3.59 14.86 -20.28
C LEU A 177 -3.75 15.73 -19.03
N GLY A 178 -4.99 16.06 -18.66
CA GLY A 178 -5.27 16.82 -17.43
C GLY A 178 -4.79 16.10 -16.17
N VAL A 179 -5.00 14.79 -16.10
CA VAL A 179 -4.50 13.94 -15.00
C VAL A 179 -2.97 13.82 -15.07
N LEU A 180 -2.41 13.57 -16.27
CA LEU A 180 -0.97 13.44 -16.46
C LEU A 180 -0.20 14.73 -16.11
N GLN A 181 -0.84 15.89 -16.15
CA GLN A 181 -0.24 17.14 -15.72
C GLN A 181 -0.33 17.35 -14.20
N LYS A 182 -1.43 16.94 -13.58
CA LYS A 182 -1.67 17.12 -12.13
C LYS A 182 -0.89 16.14 -11.27
N LEU A 183 -0.92 14.86 -11.63
CA LEU A 183 -0.32 13.80 -10.83
C LEU A 183 1.20 13.99 -10.61
N PRO A 184 2.04 14.22 -11.63
CA PRO A 184 3.46 14.45 -11.41
C PRO A 184 3.76 15.67 -10.53
N ALA A 185 2.95 16.72 -10.63
CA ALA A 185 3.12 17.90 -9.78
C ALA A 185 2.88 17.57 -8.29
N GLN A 186 1.86 16.76 -7.98
CA GLN A 186 1.59 16.30 -6.63
C GLN A 186 2.69 15.33 -6.12
N VAL A 187 3.15 14.42 -6.98
CA VAL A 187 4.25 13.51 -6.67
C VAL A 187 5.52 14.27 -6.30
N LEU A 188 5.87 15.32 -7.06
CA LEU A 188 7.05 16.15 -6.77
C LEU A 188 6.93 16.92 -5.45
N GLN A 189 5.72 17.32 -5.05
CA GLN A 189 5.50 17.94 -3.73
C GLN A 189 5.77 16.92 -2.59
N ILE A 190 5.34 15.67 -2.76
CA ILE A 190 5.60 14.60 -1.80
C ILE A 190 7.10 14.30 -1.73
N VAL A 191 7.76 14.17 -2.88
CA VAL A 191 9.22 13.97 -2.94
C VAL A 191 9.97 15.10 -2.23
N ALA A 192 9.56 16.36 -2.47
CA ALA A 192 10.15 17.50 -1.81
C ALA A 192 9.94 17.51 -0.30
N TYR A 193 8.74 17.08 0.17
CA TYR A 193 8.43 16.99 1.60
C TYR A 193 9.26 15.91 2.30
N PHE A 194 9.38 14.72 1.71
CA PHE A 194 10.13 13.61 2.31
C PHE A 194 11.63 13.64 2.01
N GLY A 195 12.09 14.46 1.05
CA GLY A 195 13.49 14.61 0.68
C GLY A 195 14.13 13.37 0.06
N ARG A 196 13.32 12.47 -0.52
CA ARG A 196 13.78 11.20 -1.10
C ARG A 196 12.83 10.70 -2.18
N PRO A 197 13.28 9.77 -3.05
CA PRO A 197 12.40 9.11 -4.02
C PRO A 197 11.28 8.34 -3.35
N MET A 198 10.08 8.42 -3.93
CA MET A 198 8.85 7.86 -3.39
C MET A 198 8.14 6.98 -4.42
N ASP A 199 7.55 5.91 -3.94
CA ASP A 199 6.54 5.06 -4.56
C ASP A 199 5.18 5.54 -4.08
N ILE A 200 4.28 5.90 -4.98
CA ILE A 200 3.01 6.56 -4.67
C ILE A 200 1.87 5.82 -5.35
N GLU A 201 0.98 5.26 -4.54
CA GLU A 201 -0.29 4.70 -5.00
C GLU A 201 -1.28 5.84 -5.22
N TRP A 202 -1.98 5.82 -6.34
CA TRP A 202 -2.91 6.86 -6.72
C TRP A 202 -4.12 6.30 -7.47
N CYS A 203 -5.19 7.07 -7.50
CA CYS A 203 -6.34 6.79 -8.36
C CYS A 203 -6.96 8.07 -8.89
N VAL A 204 -7.87 7.93 -9.84
CA VAL A 204 -8.58 9.03 -10.49
C VAL A 204 -10.06 8.74 -10.55
N ILE A 205 -10.87 9.72 -10.21
CA ILE A 205 -12.31 9.78 -10.44
C ILE A 205 -12.63 11.11 -11.11
N GLN A 206 -13.29 11.07 -12.24
CA GLN A 206 -13.75 12.29 -12.95
C GLN A 206 -12.64 13.36 -13.06
N GLU A 207 -11.44 12.93 -13.48
CA GLU A 207 -10.24 13.80 -13.62
C GLU A 207 -9.66 14.36 -12.29
N GLN A 208 -10.21 13.97 -11.15
CA GLN A 208 -9.65 14.30 -9.86
C GLN A 208 -8.68 13.20 -9.43
N VAL A 209 -7.43 13.60 -9.12
CA VAL A 209 -6.39 12.70 -8.61
C VAL A 209 -6.50 12.59 -7.10
N TYR A 210 -6.46 11.35 -6.61
CA TYR A 210 -6.40 11.00 -5.20
C TYR A 210 -5.12 10.22 -4.94
N LEU A 211 -4.35 10.64 -3.95
CA LEU A 211 -3.16 9.93 -3.50
C LEU A 211 -3.55 9.02 -2.35
N LEU A 212 -3.30 7.74 -2.49
CA LEU A 212 -3.76 6.70 -1.56
C LEU A 212 -2.70 6.33 -0.54
N GLN A 213 -1.45 6.21 -0.98
CA GLN A 213 -0.30 5.85 -0.14
C GLN A 213 0.98 6.41 -0.75
N ALA A 214 1.96 6.72 0.10
CA ALA A 214 3.29 7.12 -0.33
C ALA A 214 4.34 6.40 0.52
N ARG A 215 5.28 5.71 -0.13
CA ARG A 215 6.37 4.95 0.50
C ARG A 215 7.73 5.38 -0.04
N PRO A 216 8.78 5.35 0.77
CA PRO A 216 10.14 5.52 0.25
C PRO A 216 10.51 4.38 -0.70
N ILE A 217 11.14 4.71 -1.83
CA ILE A 217 11.80 3.71 -2.67
C ILE A 217 13.07 3.27 -1.94
N THR A 218 13.10 2.02 -1.46
CA THR A 218 14.22 1.47 -0.69
C THR A 218 15.23 0.73 -1.55
N THR A 219 14.80 0.21 -2.69
CA THR A 219 15.65 -0.54 -3.61
C THR A 219 15.86 0.27 -4.89
N VAL A 220 16.91 1.07 -4.91
CA VAL A 220 17.41 1.64 -6.17
C VAL A 220 18.35 0.59 -6.76
N PRO A 221 18.09 0.04 -7.97
CA PRO A 221 19.01 -0.88 -8.59
C PRO A 221 20.37 -0.18 -8.77
N THR A 222 21.39 -0.64 -8.06
CA THR A 222 22.77 -0.30 -8.46
C THR A 222 22.92 -0.74 -9.91
N LYS A 223 23.42 0.16 -10.79
CA LYS A 223 23.58 -0.07 -12.23
C LYS A 223 23.81 -1.53 -12.53
N ILE A 224 22.77 -2.20 -13.02
CA ILE A 224 22.90 -3.58 -13.51
C ILE A 224 23.48 -3.42 -14.90
N ASP A 225 24.73 -3.88 -15.06
CA ASP A 225 25.30 -4.09 -16.37
C ASP A 225 24.32 -4.92 -17.20
N SER A 226 23.93 -4.32 -18.32
CA SER A 226 23.12 -4.84 -19.42
C SER A 226 22.60 -6.27 -19.28
N GLY A 227 21.30 -6.47 -19.07
CA GLY A 227 20.60 -7.57 -19.71
C GLY A 227 19.92 -8.59 -18.84
N ARG A 228 19.68 -8.40 -17.53
CA ARG A 228 18.80 -9.28 -16.75
C ARG A 228 17.70 -8.51 -16.05
N TRP A 229 16.54 -8.53 -16.65
CA TRP A 229 15.29 -8.13 -16.01
C TRP A 229 14.92 -9.19 -14.97
N THR A 230 14.79 -8.82 -13.71
CA THR A 230 14.17 -9.68 -12.71
C THR A 230 12.81 -9.10 -12.36
N THR A 231 11.78 -9.91 -12.47
CA THR A 231 10.42 -9.60 -11.99
C THR A 231 10.33 -9.65 -10.46
N ALA A 232 11.45 -9.72 -9.76
CA ALA A 232 11.50 -9.85 -8.31
C ALA A 232 10.91 -8.63 -7.58
N ASN A 233 11.10 -7.42 -8.09
CA ASN A 233 10.58 -6.20 -7.46
C ASN A 233 9.05 -6.06 -7.55
N PHE A 234 8.42 -6.67 -8.57
CA PHE A 234 6.95 -6.67 -8.70
C PHE A 234 6.24 -7.59 -7.71
N ARG A 235 6.94 -8.57 -7.14
CA ARG A 235 6.37 -9.46 -6.12
C ARG A 235 6.48 -8.91 -4.71
N ASP A 236 7.42 -8.00 -4.47
CA ASP A 236 7.66 -7.39 -3.16
C ASP A 236 6.96 -6.02 -3.01
N GLY A 237 6.59 -5.39 -4.13
CA GLY A 237 5.75 -4.21 -4.17
C GLY A 237 4.29 -4.61 -4.36
N GLY A 238 3.73 -5.32 -3.39
CA GLY A 238 2.30 -5.57 -3.40
C GLY A 238 1.57 -4.24 -3.34
N VAL A 239 0.97 -3.83 -4.45
CA VAL A 239 -0.03 -2.78 -4.43
C VAL A 239 -1.11 -3.30 -3.51
N ALA A 240 -1.18 -2.77 -2.30
CA ALA A 240 -2.27 -3.10 -1.40
C ALA A 240 -3.56 -2.66 -2.07
N ALA A 241 -4.43 -3.62 -2.34
CA ALA A 241 -5.77 -3.38 -2.82
C ALA A 241 -6.56 -2.57 -1.81
#